data_3c8254464ef3254286dfb1e043ce532a
#
_entry.id   3c8254464ef3254286dfb1e043ce532a
#
_cell.length_a   1.000
_cell.length_b   1.000
_cell.length_c   1.000
_cell.angle_alpha   90.00
_cell.angle_beta   90.00
_cell.angle_gamma   90.00
#
_symmetry.space_group_name_H-M   'P 1'
#
loop_
_entity.id
_entity.type
_entity.pdbx_description
1 polymer ?
#
loop_
_entity_poly.entity_id
_entity_poly.type
_entity_poly.pdbx_seq_one_letter_code
_entity_poly.pdbx_strand_id
1 'polypeptide(L)'
;GMPIGKTAKLDWKKLIADTGLKVVSIHEDLGSILRNPQEIMEEAKTFSTKYIVITGMHRFDYSNMAAVLELAQKLNKAGKILKEGGISLLYHNHNCEFRKVGAGKCAYDVLIEKTNPEYVNFEFDSYWATEAGVDTIALMERLGERMKLYHINDRGTRMSGPGGQILKSDSMELG
;
A
#
# COMPACT_ATOMS: atom_id res chain seq x y z
N GLY A 1 -4.63 8.04 -1.85
CA GLY A 1 -5.46 8.61 -0.81
C GLY A 1 -4.73 9.69 -0.02
N MET A 2 -5.40 10.75 0.35
CA MET A 2 -4.83 11.73 1.30
C MET A 2 -5.10 11.23 2.71
N PRO A 3 -4.13 11.34 3.64
CA PRO A 3 -4.35 10.97 5.04
C PRO A 3 -5.45 11.86 5.65
N ILE A 4 -6.44 11.23 6.26
CA ILE A 4 -7.64 11.89 6.79
C ILE A 4 -7.30 12.96 7.84
N GLY A 5 -6.25 12.84 8.60
CA GLY A 5 -5.90 13.79 9.65
C GLY A 5 -5.14 15.05 9.24
N LYS A 6 -4.65 15.14 7.99
CA LYS A 6 -3.75 16.24 7.57
C LYS A 6 -4.37 17.31 6.69
N THR A 7 -5.60 17.13 6.26
CA THR A 7 -6.37 18.16 5.54
C THR A 7 -7.30 18.89 6.51
N ALA A 8 -6.73 19.75 7.33
CA ALA A 8 -7.34 20.39 8.49
C ALA A 8 -8.59 21.28 8.23
N LYS A 9 -9.20 21.23 7.05
CA LYS A 9 -10.35 22.07 6.69
C LYS A 9 -11.64 21.31 6.34
N LEU A 10 -11.58 19.95 6.29
CA LEU A 10 -12.76 19.16 5.95
C LEU A 10 -13.22 18.37 7.18
N ASP A 11 -14.48 18.51 7.53
CA ASP A 11 -15.13 17.61 8.46
C ASP A 11 -15.47 16.29 7.75
N TRP A 12 -14.51 15.36 7.80
CA TRP A 12 -14.63 14.07 7.14
C TRP A 12 -15.81 13.25 7.65
N LYS A 13 -16.14 13.33 8.95
CA LYS A 13 -17.29 12.62 9.52
C LYS A 13 -18.58 13.12 8.92
N LYS A 14 -18.74 14.45 8.85
CA LYS A 14 -19.90 15.06 8.23
C LYS A 14 -19.98 14.74 6.74
N LEU A 15 -18.88 14.86 6.01
CA LEU A 15 -18.84 14.58 4.57
C LEU A 15 -19.23 13.14 4.25
N ILE A 16 -18.71 12.18 5.00
CA ILE A 16 -19.02 10.75 4.85
C ILE A 16 -20.50 10.49 5.18
N ALA A 17 -21.03 11.11 6.25
CA ALA A 17 -22.44 11.00 6.60
C ALA A 17 -23.36 11.58 5.53
N ASP A 18 -23.01 12.76 5.01
CA ASP A 18 -23.82 13.47 4.00
C ASP A 18 -23.82 12.76 2.63
N THR A 19 -22.74 12.07 2.28
CA THR A 19 -22.59 11.39 0.98
C THR A 19 -22.95 9.91 1.00
N GLY A 20 -23.08 9.31 2.17
CA GLY A 20 -23.30 7.86 2.34
C GLY A 20 -22.09 6.99 1.92
N LEU A 21 -20.92 7.58 1.69
CA LEU A 21 -19.69 6.87 1.36
C LEU A 21 -19.22 6.03 2.55
N LYS A 22 -18.56 4.91 2.25
CA LYS A 22 -17.92 4.06 3.27
C LYS A 22 -16.41 4.22 3.17
N VAL A 23 -15.74 4.40 4.30
CA VAL A 23 -14.29 4.36 4.37
C VAL A 23 -13.84 2.89 4.33
N VAL A 24 -13.17 2.50 3.27
CA VAL A 24 -12.68 1.13 3.09
C VAL A 24 -11.37 0.93 3.86
N SER A 25 -10.46 1.88 3.76
CA SER A 25 -9.14 1.84 4.43
C SER A 25 -8.66 3.25 4.77
N ILE A 26 -7.69 3.32 5.68
CA ILE A 26 -6.95 4.54 6.00
C ILE A 26 -5.48 4.28 5.73
N HIS A 27 -4.83 5.22 5.03
CA HIS A 27 -3.40 5.15 4.75
C HIS A 27 -2.60 5.87 5.84
N GLU A 28 -1.66 5.15 6.44
CA GLU A 28 -0.81 5.65 7.53
C GLU A 28 0.67 5.34 7.32
N ASP A 29 1.54 6.09 7.98
CA ASP A 29 2.96 5.75 8.00
C ASP A 29 3.30 4.72 9.10
N LEU A 30 4.25 3.84 8.81
CA LEU A 30 4.66 2.78 9.71
C LEU A 30 5.19 3.30 11.05
N GLY A 31 5.90 4.43 11.02
CA GLY A 31 6.42 5.05 12.24
C GLY A 31 5.31 5.55 13.17
N SER A 32 4.25 6.13 12.61
CA SER A 32 3.08 6.57 13.38
C SER A 32 2.38 5.39 14.05
N ILE A 33 2.16 4.30 13.32
CA ILE A 33 1.56 3.08 13.87
C ILE A 33 2.40 2.53 15.05
N LEU A 34 3.73 2.49 14.89
CA LEU A 34 4.60 1.96 15.94
C LEU A 34 4.72 2.86 17.16
N ARG A 35 4.56 4.19 17.00
CA ARG A 35 4.62 5.15 18.12
C ARG A 35 3.30 5.30 18.83
N ASN A 36 2.19 5.40 18.09
CA ASN A 36 0.86 5.76 18.63
C ASN A 36 -0.22 4.79 18.11
N PRO A 37 -0.10 3.47 18.34
CA PRO A 37 -1.04 2.50 17.79
C PRO A 37 -2.49 2.71 18.25
N GLN A 38 -2.69 3.21 19.48
CA GLN A 38 -4.01 3.44 20.03
C GLN A 38 -4.76 4.54 19.27
N GLU A 39 -4.08 5.64 18.94
CA GLU A 39 -4.65 6.72 18.14
C GLU A 39 -5.10 6.23 16.75
N ILE A 40 -4.26 5.43 16.08
CA ILE A 40 -4.59 4.85 14.78
C ILE A 40 -5.79 3.89 14.88
N MET A 41 -5.85 3.08 15.93
CA MET A 41 -6.98 2.17 16.15
C MET A 41 -8.28 2.92 16.44
N GLU A 42 -8.24 4.02 17.19
CA GLU A 42 -9.40 4.87 17.45
C GLU A 42 -9.86 5.60 16.19
N GLU A 43 -8.94 6.03 15.33
CA GLU A 43 -9.28 6.62 14.03
C GLU A 43 -9.96 5.59 13.14
N ALA A 44 -9.43 4.37 13.04
CA ALA A 44 -10.04 3.28 12.28
C ALA A 44 -11.47 2.96 12.77
N LYS A 45 -11.69 2.91 14.09
CA LYS A 45 -13.02 2.73 14.68
C LYS A 45 -13.95 3.89 14.34
N THR A 46 -13.45 5.13 14.44
CA THR A 46 -14.21 6.34 14.10
C THR A 46 -14.81 6.29 12.71
N PHE A 47 -14.08 5.76 11.74
CA PHE A 47 -14.50 5.63 10.36
C PHE A 47 -15.04 4.23 10.00
N SER A 48 -15.18 3.36 11.01
CA SER A 48 -15.70 2.00 10.85
C SER A 48 -14.94 1.16 9.81
N THR A 49 -13.65 1.42 9.64
CA THR A 49 -12.79 0.61 8.78
C THR A 49 -12.02 -0.45 9.56
N LYS A 50 -11.71 -1.56 8.89
CA LYS A 50 -10.90 -2.66 9.42
C LYS A 50 -9.50 -2.69 8.83
N TYR A 51 -9.17 -1.78 7.93
CA TYR A 51 -7.92 -1.80 7.18
C TYR A 51 -7.12 -0.52 7.38
N ILE A 52 -5.89 -0.69 7.84
CA ILE A 52 -4.85 0.33 7.82
C ILE A 52 -3.83 -0.07 6.77
N VAL A 53 -3.50 0.84 5.87
CA VAL A 53 -2.61 0.61 4.72
C VAL A 53 -1.33 1.40 4.89
N ILE A 54 -0.19 0.75 4.70
CA ILE A 54 1.11 1.41 4.55
C ILE A 54 1.43 1.52 3.07
N THR A 55 1.56 2.75 2.60
CA THR A 55 1.84 3.08 1.21
C THR A 55 3.34 3.19 1.00
N GLY A 56 4.04 2.05 0.93
CA GLY A 56 5.48 2.02 0.74
C GLY A 56 6.25 2.83 1.81
N MET A 57 7.55 2.98 1.59
CA MET A 57 8.43 3.73 2.49
C MET A 57 9.10 4.88 1.73
N HIS A 58 8.86 6.12 2.17
CA HIS A 58 9.49 7.29 1.57
C HIS A 58 11.01 7.26 1.75
N ARG A 59 11.77 7.51 0.66
CA ARG A 59 13.25 7.51 0.63
C ARG A 59 13.87 6.21 1.12
N PHE A 60 13.21 5.08 0.89
CA PHE A 60 13.69 3.77 1.30
C PHE A 60 14.45 3.09 0.14
N ASP A 61 15.57 2.45 0.45
CA ASP A 61 16.34 1.70 -0.54
C ASP A 61 15.88 0.24 -0.62
N TYR A 62 14.93 -0.02 -1.52
CA TYR A 62 14.44 -1.36 -1.80
C TYR A 62 15.45 -2.29 -2.48
N SER A 63 16.66 -1.84 -2.83
CA SER A 63 17.73 -2.71 -3.30
C SER A 63 18.62 -3.27 -2.18
N ASN A 64 18.44 -2.77 -0.95
CA ASN A 64 19.19 -3.21 0.22
C ASN A 64 18.45 -4.32 0.97
N MET A 65 18.94 -5.55 0.86
CA MET A 65 18.34 -6.74 1.50
C MET A 65 18.18 -6.57 3.02
N ALA A 66 19.20 -6.04 3.71
CA ALA A 66 19.14 -5.88 5.17
C ALA A 66 18.04 -4.89 5.58
N ALA A 67 17.91 -3.77 4.86
CA ALA A 67 16.85 -2.80 5.10
C ALA A 67 15.46 -3.38 4.83
N VAL A 68 15.30 -4.20 3.78
CA VAL A 68 14.02 -4.85 3.45
C VAL A 68 13.64 -5.89 4.52
N LEU A 69 14.60 -6.64 5.05
CA LEU A 69 14.36 -7.58 6.15
C LEU A 69 13.93 -6.84 7.43
N GLU A 70 14.58 -5.73 7.75
CA GLU A 70 14.20 -4.88 8.88
C GLU A 70 12.78 -4.29 8.70
N LEU A 71 12.43 -3.87 7.48
CA LEU A 71 11.08 -3.41 7.15
C LEU A 71 10.05 -4.53 7.41
N ALA A 72 10.31 -5.75 6.95
CA ALA A 72 9.42 -6.89 7.19
C ALA A 72 9.20 -7.17 8.69
N GLN A 73 10.25 -7.04 9.52
CA GLN A 73 10.14 -7.17 10.98
C GLN A 73 9.27 -6.06 11.59
N LYS A 74 9.46 -4.81 11.16
CA LYS A 74 8.65 -3.66 11.61
C LYS A 74 7.18 -3.81 11.21
N LEU A 75 6.92 -4.27 9.98
CA LEU A 75 5.57 -4.57 9.50
C LEU A 75 4.90 -5.66 10.34
N ASN A 76 5.61 -6.76 10.63
CA ASN A 76 5.10 -7.82 11.51
C ASN A 76 4.74 -7.29 12.89
N LYS A 77 5.60 -6.44 13.48
CA LYS A 77 5.35 -5.82 14.78
C LYS A 77 4.10 -4.93 14.75
N ALA A 78 4.00 -4.05 13.77
CA ALA A 78 2.86 -3.15 13.61
C ALA A 78 1.56 -3.93 13.37
N GLY A 79 1.59 -4.91 12.46
CA GLY A 79 0.43 -5.74 12.14
C GLY A 79 -0.05 -6.57 13.33
N LYS A 80 0.88 -7.09 14.16
CA LYS A 80 0.51 -7.79 15.40
C LYS A 80 -0.24 -6.86 16.37
N ILE A 81 0.26 -5.64 16.58
CA ILE A 81 -0.39 -4.66 17.47
C ILE A 81 -1.78 -4.29 16.95
N LEU A 82 -1.91 -3.99 15.66
CA LEU A 82 -3.20 -3.63 15.07
C LEU A 82 -4.21 -4.79 15.12
N LYS A 83 -3.75 -6.03 14.95
CA LYS A 83 -4.60 -7.24 15.05
C LYS A 83 -5.23 -7.39 16.43
N GLU A 84 -4.54 -7.02 17.51
CA GLU A 84 -5.09 -7.03 18.87
C GLU A 84 -6.29 -6.07 19.01
N GLY A 85 -6.32 -5.00 18.20
CA GLY A 85 -7.44 -4.07 18.08
C GLY A 85 -8.50 -4.47 17.03
N GLY A 86 -8.37 -5.66 16.41
CA GLY A 86 -9.29 -6.13 15.37
C GLY A 86 -9.08 -5.48 13.99
N ILE A 87 -7.90 -4.87 13.77
CA ILE A 87 -7.55 -4.17 12.54
C ILE A 87 -6.48 -4.97 11.77
N SER A 88 -6.63 -5.03 10.46
CA SER A 88 -5.66 -5.67 9.56
C SER A 88 -4.73 -4.64 8.96
N LEU A 89 -3.42 -4.89 9.05
CA LEU A 89 -2.41 -4.12 8.35
C LEU A 89 -2.26 -4.63 6.92
N LEU A 90 -2.32 -3.69 5.97
CA LEU A 90 -2.04 -3.97 4.56
C LEU A 90 -0.81 -3.19 4.10
N TYR A 91 -0.08 -3.77 3.17
CA TYR A 91 1.03 -3.12 2.48
C TYR A 91 0.63 -2.84 1.04
N HIS A 92 0.73 -1.59 0.61
CA HIS A 92 0.47 -1.14 -0.75
C HIS A 92 1.78 -0.96 -1.51
N ASN A 93 1.89 -1.61 -2.66
CA ASN A 93 3.10 -1.54 -3.49
C ASN A 93 3.06 -0.38 -4.49
N HIS A 94 4.28 0.10 -4.79
CA HIS A 94 4.60 0.84 -6.01
C HIS A 94 5.52 0.01 -6.91
N ASN A 95 6.21 0.65 -7.85
CA ASN A 95 7.18 -0.02 -8.72
C ASN A 95 8.54 -0.24 -8.04
N CYS A 96 8.86 0.53 -7.02
CA CYS A 96 10.18 0.49 -6.36
C CYS A 96 10.41 -0.79 -5.55
N GLU A 97 9.37 -1.45 -5.06
CA GLU A 97 9.44 -2.73 -4.36
C GLU A 97 9.89 -3.90 -5.25
N PHE A 98 9.78 -3.73 -6.57
CA PHE A 98 10.23 -4.75 -7.53
C PHE A 98 11.72 -4.65 -7.89
N ARG A 99 12.48 -3.79 -7.20
CA ARG A 99 13.95 -3.73 -7.33
C ARG A 99 14.60 -5.01 -6.82
N LYS A 100 15.64 -5.46 -7.55
CA LYS A 100 16.38 -6.66 -7.18
C LYS A 100 17.17 -6.43 -5.88
N VAL A 101 17.07 -7.39 -4.97
CA VAL A 101 17.82 -7.42 -3.70
C VAL A 101 18.86 -8.54 -3.63
N GLY A 102 18.99 -9.33 -4.69
CA GLY A 102 19.90 -10.46 -4.82
C GLY A 102 19.19 -11.81 -4.92
N ALA A 103 19.93 -12.87 -5.24
CA ALA A 103 19.43 -14.25 -5.39
C ALA A 103 18.18 -14.39 -6.30
N GLY A 104 18.08 -13.53 -7.33
CA GLY A 104 16.95 -13.54 -8.26
C GLY A 104 15.64 -12.93 -7.73
N LYS A 105 15.61 -12.49 -6.46
CA LYS A 105 14.42 -11.93 -5.80
C LYS A 105 14.39 -10.40 -5.89
N CYS A 106 13.17 -9.86 -5.85
CA CYS A 106 12.93 -8.44 -5.61
C CYS A 106 12.54 -8.19 -4.13
N ALA A 107 12.50 -6.92 -3.72
CA ALA A 107 12.11 -6.57 -2.35
C ALA A 107 10.68 -7.02 -2.02
N TYR A 108 9.76 -6.95 -2.98
CA TYR A 108 8.38 -7.40 -2.77
C TYR A 108 8.30 -8.90 -2.47
N ASP A 109 9.13 -9.73 -3.13
CA ASP A 109 9.26 -11.17 -2.83
C ASP A 109 9.66 -11.40 -1.38
N VAL A 110 10.65 -10.63 -0.91
CA VAL A 110 11.13 -10.71 0.48
C VAL A 110 10.04 -10.28 1.46
N LEU A 111 9.30 -9.22 1.16
CA LEU A 111 8.17 -8.79 2.00
C LEU A 111 7.09 -9.87 2.09
N ILE A 112 6.71 -10.51 0.97
CA ILE A 112 5.74 -11.61 0.99
C ILE A 112 6.24 -12.77 1.85
N GLU A 113 7.51 -13.16 1.72
CA GLU A 113 8.08 -14.32 2.40
C GLU A 113 8.38 -14.09 3.89
N LYS A 114 8.75 -12.85 4.26
CA LYS A 114 9.23 -12.52 5.62
C LYS A 114 8.18 -11.85 6.49
N THR A 115 7.02 -11.54 5.95
CA THR A 115 5.89 -11.09 6.75
C THR A 115 4.94 -12.24 7.08
N ASN A 116 4.45 -12.25 8.32
CA ASN A 116 3.49 -13.25 8.78
C ASN A 116 2.10 -12.93 8.19
N PRO A 117 1.46 -13.88 7.47
CA PRO A 117 0.12 -13.66 6.87
C PRO A 117 -0.98 -13.38 7.89
N GLU A 118 -0.78 -13.73 9.15
CA GLU A 118 -1.72 -13.35 10.22
C GLU A 118 -1.66 -11.86 10.58
N TYR A 119 -0.54 -11.18 10.31
CA TYR A 119 -0.31 -9.81 10.74
C TYR A 119 -0.26 -8.83 9.58
N VAL A 120 0.26 -9.26 8.42
CA VAL A 120 0.49 -8.38 7.27
C VAL A 120 -0.15 -9.00 6.03
N ASN A 121 -1.01 -8.24 5.41
CA ASN A 121 -1.66 -8.57 4.15
C ASN A 121 -1.36 -7.47 3.12
N PHE A 122 -2.01 -7.47 1.97
CA PHE A 122 -1.67 -6.57 0.87
C PHE A 122 -2.90 -5.85 0.31
N GLU A 123 -2.72 -4.56 0.04
CA GLU A 123 -3.49 -3.81 -0.93
C GLU A 123 -2.65 -3.79 -2.21
N PHE A 124 -3.05 -4.58 -3.20
CA PHE A 124 -2.26 -4.76 -4.42
C PHE A 124 -2.58 -3.67 -5.44
N ASP A 125 -1.54 -2.98 -5.91
CA ASP A 125 -1.65 -2.02 -7.02
C ASP A 125 -1.06 -2.64 -8.29
N SER A 126 -1.95 -2.99 -9.23
CA SER A 126 -1.58 -3.61 -10.51
C SER A 126 -0.90 -2.64 -11.47
N TYR A 127 -1.24 -1.35 -11.41
CA TYR A 127 -0.61 -0.33 -12.25
C TYR A 127 0.89 -0.30 -12.02
N TRP A 128 1.31 -0.16 -10.75
CA TRP A 128 2.73 -0.10 -10.39
C TRP A 128 3.46 -1.42 -10.62
N ALA A 129 2.81 -2.56 -10.45
CA ALA A 129 3.39 -3.87 -10.79
C ALA A 129 3.62 -3.99 -12.31
N THR A 130 2.66 -3.53 -13.13
CA THR A 130 2.79 -3.47 -14.58
C THR A 130 3.90 -2.52 -15.02
N GLU A 131 4.01 -1.33 -14.40
CA GLU A 131 5.10 -0.37 -14.64
C GLU A 131 6.48 -0.96 -14.32
N ALA A 132 6.55 -1.86 -13.35
CA ALA A 132 7.78 -2.60 -13.02
C ALA A 132 8.07 -3.79 -13.97
N GLY A 133 7.17 -4.07 -14.92
CA GLY A 133 7.32 -5.21 -15.86
C GLY A 133 7.03 -6.57 -15.22
N VAL A 134 6.22 -6.60 -14.18
CA VAL A 134 5.85 -7.84 -13.48
C VAL A 134 4.57 -8.43 -14.08
N ASP A 135 4.49 -9.76 -14.15
CA ASP A 135 3.26 -10.46 -14.45
C ASP A 135 2.28 -10.27 -13.28
N THR A 136 1.31 -9.37 -13.49
CA THR A 136 0.34 -9.00 -12.44
C THR A 136 -0.59 -10.14 -12.07
N ILE A 137 -0.98 -10.97 -13.03
CA ILE A 137 -1.89 -12.10 -12.79
C ILE A 137 -1.19 -13.16 -11.93
N ALA A 138 0.02 -13.57 -12.32
CA ALA A 138 0.81 -14.52 -11.53
C ALA A 138 1.09 -14.00 -10.11
N LEU A 139 1.30 -12.69 -9.95
CA LEU A 139 1.52 -12.10 -8.63
C LEU A 139 0.23 -12.07 -7.79
N MET A 140 -0.93 -11.78 -8.39
CA MET A 140 -2.22 -11.85 -7.71
C MET A 140 -2.52 -13.28 -7.24
N GLU A 141 -2.29 -14.28 -8.08
CA GLU A 141 -2.43 -15.70 -7.72
C GLU A 141 -1.53 -16.07 -6.53
N ARG A 142 -0.27 -15.60 -6.56
CA ARG A 142 0.69 -15.82 -5.47
C ARG A 142 0.28 -15.14 -4.16
N LEU A 143 -0.29 -13.95 -4.21
CA LEU A 143 -0.80 -13.26 -3.03
C LEU A 143 -2.04 -13.97 -2.44
N GLY A 144 -2.89 -14.52 -3.31
CA GLY A 144 -4.05 -15.28 -2.92
C GLY A 144 -4.89 -14.57 -1.85
N GLU A 145 -5.21 -15.26 -0.77
CA GLU A 145 -6.01 -14.71 0.34
C GLU A 145 -5.35 -13.56 1.11
N ARG A 146 -4.05 -13.34 0.91
CA ARG A 146 -3.36 -12.18 1.50
C ARG A 146 -3.64 -10.87 0.77
N MET A 147 -4.19 -10.91 -0.45
CA MET A 147 -4.67 -9.73 -1.15
C MET A 147 -6.07 -9.38 -0.65
N LYS A 148 -6.17 -8.37 0.23
CA LYS A 148 -7.43 -7.95 0.86
C LYS A 148 -8.10 -6.80 0.14
N LEU A 149 -7.30 -5.92 -0.46
CA LEU A 149 -7.77 -4.78 -1.23
C LEU A 149 -7.02 -4.72 -2.56
N TYR A 150 -7.65 -4.06 -3.50
CA TYR A 150 -7.11 -3.82 -4.82
C TYR A 150 -7.14 -2.33 -5.13
N HIS A 151 -5.98 -1.76 -5.44
CA HIS A 151 -5.88 -0.38 -5.90
C HIS A 151 -5.92 -0.39 -7.44
N ILE A 152 -6.96 0.23 -7.99
CA ILE A 152 -7.23 0.22 -9.42
C ILE A 152 -6.80 1.56 -10.02
N ASN A 153 -5.88 1.48 -10.97
CA ASN A 153 -5.54 2.54 -11.89
C ASN A 153 -5.51 1.95 -13.31
N ASP A 154 -5.92 2.73 -14.29
CA ASP A 154 -5.70 2.35 -15.68
C ASP A 154 -4.36 2.90 -16.17
N ARG A 155 -3.81 2.28 -17.21
CA ARG A 155 -2.53 2.62 -17.81
C ARG A 155 -2.71 3.06 -19.24
N GLY A 156 -2.36 4.29 -19.50
CA GLY A 156 -2.30 4.82 -20.85
C GLY A 156 -0.91 5.29 -21.22
N THR A 157 -0.82 5.99 -22.34
CA THR A 157 0.42 6.59 -22.80
C THR A 157 0.18 8.02 -23.24
N ARG A 158 1.14 8.89 -23.01
CA ARG A 158 1.16 10.27 -23.51
C ARG A 158 2.42 10.53 -24.31
N MET A 159 2.33 11.43 -25.27
CA MET A 159 3.50 11.92 -26.00
C MET A 159 4.38 12.75 -25.05
N SER A 160 5.69 12.61 -25.18
CA SER A 160 6.67 13.31 -24.33
C SER A 160 6.85 14.81 -24.65
N GLY A 161 5.92 15.39 -25.44
CA GLY A 161 5.90 16.81 -25.84
C GLY A 161 5.45 16.98 -27.28
N PRO A 162 5.33 18.23 -27.78
CA PRO A 162 4.96 18.51 -29.16
C PRO A 162 5.96 17.86 -30.13
N GLY A 163 5.47 16.99 -31.02
CA GLY A 163 6.30 16.22 -31.96
C GLY A 163 7.16 15.12 -31.31
N GLY A 164 6.92 14.79 -30.03
CA GLY A 164 7.63 13.72 -29.32
C GLY A 164 7.39 12.36 -29.95
N GLN A 165 8.50 11.64 -30.23
CA GLN A 165 8.45 10.29 -30.80
C GLN A 165 8.37 9.21 -29.72
N ILE A 166 8.59 9.57 -28.45
CA ILE A 166 8.62 8.65 -27.32
C ILE A 166 7.32 8.77 -26.53
N LEU A 167 6.61 7.68 -26.41
CA LEU A 167 5.47 7.57 -25.52
C LEU A 167 5.96 7.31 -24.10
N LYS A 168 5.36 8.02 -23.13
CA LYS A 168 5.54 7.76 -21.69
C LYS A 168 4.27 7.14 -21.15
N SER A 169 4.41 6.14 -20.30
CA SER A 169 3.26 5.63 -19.55
C SER A 169 2.73 6.69 -18.58
N ASP A 170 1.44 6.68 -18.40
CA ASP A 170 0.74 7.59 -17.51
C ASP A 170 -0.45 6.85 -16.87
N SER A 171 -0.81 7.25 -15.66
CA SER A 171 -2.05 6.81 -15.03
C SER A 171 -3.22 7.48 -15.72
N MET A 172 -4.21 6.71 -16.08
CA MET A 172 -5.41 7.17 -16.81
C MET A 172 -6.67 6.90 -15.99
N GLU A 173 -7.75 7.48 -16.40
CA GLU A 173 -9.09 7.14 -15.92
C GLU A 173 -9.45 5.71 -16.33
N LEU A 174 -10.29 5.04 -15.52
CA LEU A 174 -10.72 3.66 -15.79
C LEU A 174 -11.66 3.61 -17.00
N GLY A 175 -11.38 2.72 -17.94
CA GLY A 175 -12.16 2.49 -19.15
C GLY A 175 -11.68 3.28 -20.34
#